data_27e6958d56ccd665d434128a2304a4d9
#
_entry.id   27e6958d56ccd665d434128a2304a4d9
#
_cell.length_a   1.000
_cell.length_b   1.000
_cell.length_c   1.000
_cell.angle_alpha   90.00
_cell.angle_beta   90.00
_cell.angle_gamma   90.00
#
_symmetry.space_group_name_H-M   'P 1'
#
loop_
_entity.id
_entity.type
_entity.pdbx_description
1 polymer ?
#
loop_
_entity_poly.entity_id
_entity_poly.type
_entity_poly.pdbx_seq_one_letter_code
_entity_poly.pdbx_strand_id
1 'polypeptide(L)'
;MAGVRIEKDSMGPIEVPADQLWGAQTQRSLEHFRISSEKMPPALIHALAMTKRAAASVNMDLGLLPAERGKAIIQAADEVLADKHPNEFPLSIWQTGSGTQTNMNMNEVLANRASELLGGERGEARRVHPNDDVNKSQSSNDVFPTAMHVAAVIAVREHLIPELKALHRTLHAKAEAFHDIVKIGRTHLQDATPLTLGQEISGWAAMLEYNLKHIEASIPHLSELALGGTAVGTGLNTHPEYAVRVAKALAELTGQPFVTAPNKFEALATCDALVHGHGALKGLAASLMKIANDVRWLASGPRCGIGEIAIPENEPGSSIMPGKVNPTQCEAMTMLCAQVMGNDVAVNIGGASGNFELNVFRPLVIHNYLQSIRLLADGMSGFNEHCAVGIEPNRERIGQLLNESLMLVTALNTHIGYDKAAEIAKQAHKEGLTLKASALKLGYLTEQQFDEWVRPEEMVGSMRK
;
A
#
# COMPACT_ATOMS: atom_id res chain seq x y z
N MET A 1 13.23 3.30 -41.12
CA MET A 1 12.37 2.28 -40.51
C MET A 1 13.31 1.26 -39.89
N ALA A 2 13.15 0.93 -38.62
CA ALA A 2 13.90 -0.18 -38.02
C ALA A 2 13.60 -1.44 -38.82
N GLY A 3 14.62 -2.26 -39.13
CA GLY A 3 14.44 -3.52 -39.85
C GLY A 3 13.57 -4.48 -39.00
N VAL A 4 13.07 -5.53 -39.63
CA VAL A 4 12.40 -6.63 -38.96
C VAL A 4 13.28 -7.88 -39.02
N ARG A 5 13.15 -8.76 -38.02
CA ARG A 5 13.67 -10.12 -38.05
C ARG A 5 12.53 -11.11 -37.88
N ILE A 6 12.72 -12.31 -38.37
CA ILE A 6 11.76 -13.40 -38.20
C ILE A 6 12.10 -14.14 -36.91
N GLU A 7 11.13 -14.26 -36.04
CA GLU A 7 11.14 -15.14 -34.88
C GLU A 7 10.11 -16.25 -35.07
N LYS A 8 10.23 -17.34 -34.33
CA LYS A 8 9.33 -18.49 -34.45
C LYS A 8 8.97 -19.06 -33.12
N ASP A 9 7.73 -19.45 -32.95
CA ASP A 9 7.21 -20.26 -31.87
C ASP A 9 6.40 -21.45 -32.40
N SER A 10 5.69 -22.16 -31.52
CA SER A 10 4.85 -23.31 -31.89
C SER A 10 3.70 -22.96 -32.86
N MET A 11 3.35 -21.68 -33.00
CA MET A 11 2.31 -21.19 -33.93
C MET A 11 2.86 -20.80 -35.31
N GLY A 12 4.19 -20.83 -35.47
CA GLY A 12 4.87 -20.49 -36.72
C GLY A 12 5.65 -19.17 -36.63
N PRO A 13 6.14 -18.70 -37.82
CA PRO A 13 6.95 -17.49 -37.89
C PRO A 13 6.12 -16.21 -37.68
N ILE A 14 6.77 -15.17 -37.17
CA ILE A 14 6.23 -13.82 -37.01
C ILE A 14 7.34 -12.79 -37.14
N GLU A 15 7.03 -11.62 -37.69
CA GLU A 15 7.95 -10.48 -37.75
C GLU A 15 8.05 -9.77 -36.41
N VAL A 16 9.27 -9.52 -35.95
CA VAL A 16 9.58 -8.77 -34.71
C VAL A 16 10.52 -7.63 -35.07
N PRO A 17 10.39 -6.42 -34.49
CA PRO A 17 11.35 -5.34 -34.74
C PRO A 17 12.79 -5.80 -34.44
N ALA A 18 13.72 -5.56 -35.36
CA ALA A 18 15.07 -6.12 -35.28
C ALA A 18 15.89 -5.57 -34.09
N ASP A 19 15.59 -4.37 -33.65
CA ASP A 19 16.25 -3.70 -32.55
C ASP A 19 15.74 -4.14 -31.15
N GLN A 20 14.59 -4.80 -31.06
CA GLN A 20 14.03 -5.27 -29.81
C GLN A 20 14.59 -6.63 -29.38
N LEU A 21 14.65 -6.89 -28.07
CA LEU A 21 15.10 -8.17 -27.51
C LEU A 21 14.00 -9.21 -27.40
N TRP A 22 12.73 -8.80 -27.34
CA TRP A 22 11.64 -9.77 -27.24
C TRP A 22 11.49 -10.63 -28.50
N GLY A 23 10.75 -11.73 -28.38
CA GLY A 23 10.58 -12.71 -29.46
C GLY A 23 9.12 -12.86 -29.89
N ALA A 24 8.83 -14.04 -30.48
CA ALA A 24 7.56 -14.33 -31.13
C ALA A 24 6.35 -14.25 -30.20
N GLN A 25 6.42 -14.81 -29.01
CA GLN A 25 5.26 -14.84 -28.10
C GLN A 25 4.89 -13.45 -27.58
N THR A 26 5.88 -12.62 -27.27
CA THR A 26 5.68 -11.22 -26.91
C THR A 26 5.04 -10.44 -28.06
N GLN A 27 5.55 -10.62 -29.29
CA GLN A 27 5.00 -9.95 -30.45
C GLN A 27 3.53 -10.32 -30.69
N ARG A 28 3.17 -11.60 -30.58
CA ARG A 28 1.76 -12.04 -30.68
C ARG A 28 0.89 -11.39 -29.61
N SER A 29 1.37 -11.30 -28.38
CA SER A 29 0.64 -10.64 -27.30
C SER A 29 0.38 -9.16 -27.59
N LEU A 30 1.37 -8.44 -28.15
CA LEU A 30 1.21 -7.04 -28.57
C LEU A 30 0.16 -6.86 -29.67
N GLU A 31 0.04 -7.84 -30.57
CA GLU A 31 -0.95 -7.80 -31.65
C GLU A 31 -2.36 -8.12 -31.15
N HIS A 32 -2.50 -9.08 -30.23
CA HIS A 32 -3.80 -9.61 -29.82
C HIS A 32 -4.41 -8.88 -28.61
N PHE A 33 -3.59 -8.28 -27.72
CA PHE A 33 -4.07 -7.65 -26.49
C PHE A 33 -3.82 -6.13 -26.49
N ARG A 34 -4.46 -5.43 -27.42
CA ARG A 34 -4.41 -3.95 -27.54
C ARG A 34 -5.48 -3.32 -26.68
N ILE A 35 -5.43 -3.60 -25.36
CA ILE A 35 -6.45 -3.19 -24.39
C ILE A 35 -5.81 -2.17 -23.46
N SER A 36 -6.36 -0.95 -23.45
CA SER A 36 -5.97 0.13 -22.55
C SER A 36 -4.47 0.46 -22.54
N SER A 37 -4.01 1.26 -21.59
CA SER A 37 -2.61 1.72 -21.53
C SER A 37 -1.81 1.11 -20.39
N GLU A 38 -2.48 0.40 -19.47
CA GLU A 38 -1.81 -0.20 -18.31
C GLU A 38 -0.84 -1.30 -18.74
N LYS A 39 0.39 -1.17 -18.27
CA LYS A 39 1.47 -2.12 -18.49
C LYS A 39 1.77 -2.91 -17.22
N MET A 40 2.47 -4.02 -17.37
CA MET A 40 2.96 -4.78 -16.23
C MET A 40 3.80 -3.87 -15.33
N PRO A 41 3.55 -3.88 -13.99
CA PRO A 41 4.29 -3.04 -13.06
C PRO A 41 5.81 -3.32 -13.11
N PRO A 42 6.67 -2.29 -13.12
CA PRO A 42 8.13 -2.48 -13.10
C PRO A 42 8.61 -3.37 -11.95
N ALA A 43 8.02 -3.25 -10.77
CA ALA A 43 8.36 -4.11 -9.62
C ALA A 43 8.12 -5.61 -9.91
N LEU A 44 7.08 -5.95 -10.68
CA LEU A 44 6.84 -7.34 -11.10
C LEU A 44 7.89 -7.80 -12.13
N ILE A 45 8.27 -6.93 -13.07
CA ILE A 45 9.33 -7.24 -14.06
C ILE A 45 10.66 -7.49 -13.34
N HIS A 46 11.02 -6.65 -12.38
CA HIS A 46 12.22 -6.87 -11.56
C HIS A 46 12.14 -8.18 -10.76
N ALA A 47 10.99 -8.49 -10.15
CA ALA A 47 10.79 -9.74 -9.42
C ALA A 47 10.91 -10.98 -10.33
N LEU A 48 10.41 -10.90 -11.57
CA LEU A 48 10.64 -11.94 -12.59
C LEU A 48 12.12 -12.09 -12.93
N ALA A 49 12.85 -11.00 -13.15
CA ALA A 49 14.28 -11.03 -13.41
C ALA A 49 15.07 -11.64 -12.25
N MET A 50 14.76 -11.27 -11.00
CA MET A 50 15.33 -11.90 -9.79
C MET A 50 15.06 -13.39 -9.74
N THR A 51 13.83 -13.80 -10.07
CA THR A 51 13.42 -15.20 -10.09
C THR A 51 14.20 -15.99 -11.15
N LYS A 52 14.34 -15.43 -12.37
CA LYS A 52 15.12 -16.06 -13.45
C LYS A 52 16.61 -16.16 -13.11
N ARG A 53 17.15 -15.11 -12.49
CA ARG A 53 18.54 -15.09 -11.99
C ARG A 53 18.80 -16.21 -10.97
N ALA A 54 17.92 -16.34 -9.98
CA ALA A 54 18.01 -17.37 -8.94
C ALA A 54 17.84 -18.78 -9.55
N ALA A 55 16.86 -18.95 -10.45
CA ALA A 55 16.64 -20.21 -11.14
C ALA A 55 17.84 -20.66 -12.00
N ALA A 56 18.48 -19.75 -12.73
CA ALA A 56 19.67 -20.04 -13.52
C ALA A 56 20.84 -20.48 -12.62
N SER A 57 21.07 -19.78 -11.51
CA SER A 57 22.11 -20.16 -10.52
C SER A 57 21.89 -21.57 -9.98
N VAL A 58 20.68 -21.85 -9.49
CA VAL A 58 20.34 -23.17 -8.93
C VAL A 58 20.41 -24.28 -9.97
N ASN A 59 19.94 -24.04 -11.20
CA ASN A 59 20.03 -25.03 -12.27
C ASN A 59 21.49 -25.32 -12.69
N MET A 60 22.41 -24.33 -12.61
CA MET A 60 23.84 -24.57 -12.78
C MET A 60 24.41 -25.47 -11.67
N ASP A 61 24.09 -25.14 -10.41
CA ASP A 61 24.57 -25.87 -9.23
C ASP A 61 24.06 -27.32 -9.20
N LEU A 62 22.89 -27.57 -9.76
CA LEU A 62 22.29 -28.89 -9.90
C LEU A 62 22.78 -29.65 -11.18
N GLY A 63 23.62 -29.02 -11.99
CA GLY A 63 24.13 -29.61 -13.24
C GLY A 63 23.11 -29.72 -14.37
N LEU A 64 21.99 -28.97 -14.28
CA LEU A 64 20.88 -28.99 -15.24
C LEU A 64 21.03 -27.94 -16.35
N LEU A 65 21.85 -26.92 -16.12
CA LEU A 65 22.11 -25.83 -17.06
C LEU A 65 23.63 -25.67 -17.23
N PRO A 66 24.17 -25.65 -18.48
CA PRO A 66 25.58 -25.39 -18.69
C PRO A 66 26.01 -24.03 -18.11
N ALA A 67 27.15 -24.02 -17.42
CA ALA A 67 27.64 -22.85 -16.69
C ALA A 67 27.81 -21.60 -17.59
N GLU A 68 28.24 -21.76 -18.82
CA GLU A 68 28.38 -20.67 -19.79
C GLU A 68 27.04 -19.98 -20.05
N ARG A 69 25.98 -20.75 -20.36
CA ARG A 69 24.63 -20.22 -20.59
C ARG A 69 24.02 -19.63 -19.33
N GLY A 70 24.17 -20.32 -18.19
CA GLY A 70 23.65 -19.84 -16.92
C GLY A 70 24.23 -18.50 -16.49
N LYS A 71 25.55 -18.30 -16.65
CA LYS A 71 26.22 -17.03 -16.37
C LYS A 71 25.72 -15.90 -17.30
N ALA A 72 25.52 -16.21 -18.57
CA ALA A 72 24.99 -15.24 -19.52
C ALA A 72 23.54 -14.83 -19.21
N ILE A 73 22.70 -15.78 -18.77
CA ILE A 73 21.33 -15.51 -18.31
C ILE A 73 21.34 -14.63 -17.05
N ILE A 74 22.20 -14.93 -16.08
CA ILE A 74 22.37 -14.12 -14.87
C ILE A 74 22.77 -12.69 -15.21
N GLN A 75 23.77 -12.53 -16.09
CA GLN A 75 24.20 -11.20 -16.53
C GLN A 75 23.08 -10.44 -17.26
N ALA A 76 22.32 -11.07 -18.12
CA ALA A 76 21.16 -10.46 -18.77
C ALA A 76 20.08 -10.05 -17.78
N ALA A 77 19.82 -10.88 -16.74
CA ALA A 77 18.89 -10.53 -15.66
C ALA A 77 19.40 -9.36 -14.83
N ASP A 78 20.69 -9.30 -14.52
CA ASP A 78 21.30 -8.17 -13.80
C ASP A 78 21.21 -6.86 -14.62
N GLU A 79 21.27 -6.93 -15.95
CA GLU A 79 21.04 -5.77 -16.83
C GLU A 79 19.58 -5.28 -16.76
N VAL A 80 18.59 -6.20 -16.68
CA VAL A 80 17.17 -5.84 -16.48
C VAL A 80 16.98 -5.18 -15.12
N LEU A 81 17.58 -5.73 -14.06
CA LEU A 81 17.51 -5.17 -12.71
C LEU A 81 18.17 -3.78 -12.60
N ALA A 82 19.13 -3.49 -13.50
CA ALA A 82 19.78 -2.19 -13.61
C ALA A 82 19.07 -1.23 -14.58
N ASP A 83 17.83 -1.54 -14.99
CA ASP A 83 17.00 -0.74 -15.93
C ASP A 83 17.70 -0.42 -17.27
N LYS A 84 18.58 -1.30 -17.76
CA LYS A 84 19.25 -1.11 -19.05
C LYS A 84 18.35 -1.42 -20.25
N HIS A 85 17.23 -2.10 -20.01
CA HIS A 85 16.30 -2.54 -21.06
C HIS A 85 14.85 -2.13 -20.74
N PRO A 86 14.55 -0.83 -20.49
CA PRO A 86 13.24 -0.39 -19.96
C PRO A 86 12.09 -0.58 -20.97
N ASN A 87 12.39 -0.64 -22.28
CA ASN A 87 11.36 -0.73 -23.33
C ASN A 87 11.07 -2.17 -23.76
N GLU A 88 11.73 -3.16 -23.19
CA GLU A 88 11.62 -4.56 -23.61
C GLU A 88 10.42 -5.31 -22.97
N PHE A 89 9.66 -4.65 -22.07
CA PHE A 89 8.52 -5.23 -21.38
C PHE A 89 7.23 -4.45 -21.64
N PRO A 90 6.75 -4.43 -22.90
CA PRO A 90 5.68 -3.54 -23.35
C PRO A 90 4.27 -4.11 -23.11
N LEU A 91 4.12 -5.29 -22.51
CA LEU A 91 2.85 -6.01 -22.45
C LEU A 91 1.84 -5.36 -21.54
N SER A 92 0.56 -5.39 -22.00
CA SER A 92 -0.58 -4.99 -21.19
C SER A 92 -0.80 -5.95 -20.02
N ILE A 93 -1.35 -5.43 -18.91
CA ILE A 93 -1.89 -6.29 -17.84
C ILE A 93 -3.10 -7.09 -18.30
N TRP A 94 -3.82 -6.59 -19.31
CA TRP A 94 -4.98 -7.25 -19.94
C TRP A 94 -4.52 -8.28 -20.96
N GLN A 95 -3.99 -9.38 -20.45
CA GLN A 95 -3.42 -10.51 -21.21
C GLN A 95 -3.97 -11.83 -20.66
N THR A 96 -3.37 -12.97 -21.01
CA THR A 96 -3.73 -14.25 -20.39
C THR A 96 -3.60 -14.17 -18.88
N GLY A 97 -4.62 -14.63 -18.19
CA GLY A 97 -4.72 -14.51 -16.73
C GLY A 97 -3.72 -15.32 -15.92
N SER A 98 -3.01 -16.26 -16.55
CA SER A 98 -1.88 -16.98 -15.95
C SER A 98 -0.59 -16.14 -15.88
N GLY A 99 -0.49 -15.09 -16.69
CA GLY A 99 0.74 -14.29 -16.87
C GLY A 99 1.77 -14.93 -17.79
N THR A 100 1.38 -15.95 -18.56
CA THR A 100 2.32 -16.68 -19.43
C THR A 100 3.01 -15.77 -20.44
N GLN A 101 2.30 -14.81 -21.04
CA GLN A 101 2.94 -13.91 -22.01
C GLN A 101 4.03 -13.04 -21.37
N THR A 102 3.82 -12.56 -20.16
CA THR A 102 4.85 -11.80 -19.43
C THR A 102 6.03 -12.69 -19.02
N ASN A 103 5.78 -13.93 -18.57
CA ASN A 103 6.86 -14.89 -18.32
C ASN A 103 7.67 -15.15 -19.60
N MET A 104 7.00 -15.36 -20.74
CA MET A 104 7.68 -15.57 -22.02
C MET A 104 8.39 -14.31 -22.51
N ASN A 105 7.83 -13.12 -22.29
CA ASN A 105 8.52 -11.86 -22.56
C ASN A 105 9.87 -11.80 -21.83
N MET A 106 9.89 -12.09 -20.55
CA MET A 106 11.14 -12.16 -19.78
C MET A 106 12.09 -13.25 -20.35
N ASN A 107 11.56 -14.44 -20.63
CA ASN A 107 12.37 -15.53 -21.18
C ASN A 107 13.01 -15.17 -22.53
N GLU A 108 12.25 -14.54 -23.43
CA GLU A 108 12.70 -14.14 -24.76
C GLU A 108 13.76 -13.03 -24.69
N VAL A 109 13.54 -12.01 -23.84
CA VAL A 109 14.50 -10.92 -23.62
C VAL A 109 15.81 -11.47 -23.06
N LEU A 110 15.75 -12.28 -22.01
CA LEU A 110 16.94 -12.87 -21.42
C LEU A 110 17.67 -13.83 -22.36
N ALA A 111 16.94 -14.63 -23.13
CA ALA A 111 17.54 -15.56 -24.09
C ALA A 111 18.28 -14.83 -25.21
N ASN A 112 17.67 -13.84 -25.84
CA ASN A 112 18.29 -13.05 -26.88
C ASN A 112 19.49 -12.26 -26.37
N ARG A 113 19.36 -11.62 -25.19
CA ARG A 113 20.46 -10.85 -24.58
C ARG A 113 21.62 -11.77 -24.17
N ALA A 114 21.35 -12.90 -23.54
CA ALA A 114 22.36 -13.89 -23.17
C ALA A 114 23.08 -14.46 -24.41
N SER A 115 22.35 -14.66 -25.54
CA SER A 115 22.96 -15.07 -26.80
C SER A 115 23.97 -14.02 -27.29
N GLU A 116 23.62 -12.73 -27.28
CA GLU A 116 24.55 -11.65 -27.62
C GLU A 116 25.79 -11.62 -26.74
N LEU A 117 25.62 -11.79 -25.43
CA LEU A 117 26.73 -11.85 -24.47
C LEU A 117 27.70 -13.02 -24.72
N LEU A 118 27.20 -14.08 -25.36
CA LEU A 118 27.99 -15.22 -25.79
C LEU A 118 28.54 -15.07 -27.25
N GLY A 119 28.39 -13.91 -27.88
CA GLY A 119 28.80 -13.66 -29.25
C GLY A 119 27.92 -14.34 -30.28
N GLY A 120 26.68 -14.66 -29.93
CA GLY A 120 25.63 -15.19 -30.84
C GLY A 120 24.69 -14.11 -31.34
N GLU A 121 23.69 -14.52 -32.11
CA GLU A 121 22.66 -13.66 -32.70
C GLU A 121 21.34 -13.74 -31.90
N ARG A 122 20.40 -12.84 -32.18
CA ARG A 122 19.00 -12.92 -31.77
C ARG A 122 18.20 -13.85 -32.69
N GLY A 123 17.04 -14.31 -32.23
CA GLY A 123 16.11 -15.06 -33.02
C GLY A 123 16.48 -16.54 -33.15
N GLU A 124 16.23 -17.15 -34.31
CA GLU A 124 16.40 -18.60 -34.48
C GLU A 124 17.84 -19.09 -34.28
N ALA A 125 18.84 -18.25 -34.58
CA ALA A 125 20.26 -18.56 -34.40
C ALA A 125 20.81 -18.32 -32.97
N ARG A 126 19.96 -18.00 -32.04
CA ARG A 126 20.38 -17.73 -30.61
C ARG A 126 21.01 -18.97 -29.97
N ARG A 127 22.01 -18.71 -29.13
CA ARG A 127 22.74 -19.74 -28.39
C ARG A 127 22.06 -20.15 -27.09
N VAL A 128 21.10 -19.36 -26.62
CA VAL A 128 20.32 -19.57 -25.37
C VAL A 128 18.85 -19.66 -25.72
N HIS A 129 18.19 -20.75 -25.35
CA HIS A 129 16.79 -20.97 -25.68
C HIS A 129 15.87 -20.47 -24.56
N PRO A 130 14.77 -19.73 -24.89
CA PRO A 130 13.88 -19.18 -23.87
C PRO A 130 13.18 -20.23 -23.01
N ASN A 131 12.78 -21.38 -23.58
CA ASN A 131 12.11 -22.43 -22.83
C ASN A 131 13.12 -23.43 -22.22
N ASP A 132 14.11 -23.90 -22.99
CA ASP A 132 14.99 -24.99 -22.56
C ASP A 132 16.09 -24.54 -21.60
N ASP A 133 16.53 -23.28 -21.69
CA ASP A 133 17.59 -22.73 -20.85
C ASP A 133 17.03 -21.75 -19.79
N VAL A 134 16.35 -20.66 -20.21
CA VAL A 134 15.88 -19.61 -19.30
C VAL A 134 14.74 -20.09 -18.41
N ASN A 135 13.79 -20.86 -18.98
CA ASN A 135 12.65 -21.42 -18.26
C ASN A 135 12.90 -22.82 -17.68
N LYS A 136 14.15 -23.26 -17.63
CA LYS A 136 14.53 -24.59 -17.09
C LYS A 136 13.98 -24.83 -15.70
N SER A 137 13.39 -26.02 -15.49
CA SER A 137 12.75 -26.41 -14.21
C SER A 137 11.55 -25.56 -13.79
N GLN A 138 10.91 -24.84 -14.72
CA GLN A 138 9.83 -23.89 -14.44
C GLN A 138 8.62 -24.10 -15.34
N SER A 139 7.50 -23.57 -14.89
CA SER A 139 6.30 -23.27 -15.68
C SER A 139 5.92 -21.81 -15.44
N SER A 140 5.19 -21.18 -16.39
CA SER A 140 4.56 -19.89 -16.10
C SER A 140 3.64 -19.97 -14.87
N ASN A 141 3.08 -21.16 -14.62
CA ASN A 141 2.12 -21.40 -13.55
C ASN A 141 2.72 -21.29 -12.15
N ASP A 142 4.00 -21.63 -11.96
CA ASP A 142 4.69 -21.48 -10.68
C ASP A 142 5.61 -20.25 -10.61
N VAL A 143 6.22 -19.85 -11.73
CA VAL A 143 7.15 -18.72 -11.74
C VAL A 143 6.44 -17.37 -11.62
N PHE A 144 5.29 -17.20 -12.27
CA PHE A 144 4.58 -15.92 -12.24
C PHE A 144 4.04 -15.59 -10.84
N PRO A 145 3.34 -16.51 -10.12
CA PRO A 145 2.94 -16.23 -8.73
C PRO A 145 4.14 -16.08 -7.79
N THR A 146 5.25 -16.76 -8.03
CA THR A 146 6.48 -16.50 -7.28
C THR A 146 6.94 -15.05 -7.44
N ALA A 147 6.98 -14.54 -8.67
CA ALA A 147 7.32 -13.13 -8.91
C ALA A 147 6.31 -12.16 -8.29
N MET A 148 5.00 -12.51 -8.28
CA MET A 148 3.99 -11.74 -7.60
C MET A 148 4.30 -11.61 -6.09
N HIS A 149 4.60 -12.70 -5.43
CA HIS A 149 4.95 -12.74 -4.01
C HIS A 149 6.25 -11.99 -3.72
N VAL A 150 7.29 -12.19 -4.53
CA VAL A 150 8.57 -11.46 -4.40
C VAL A 150 8.36 -9.96 -4.51
N ALA A 151 7.63 -9.51 -5.54
CA ALA A 151 7.32 -8.08 -5.73
C ALA A 151 6.52 -7.51 -4.56
N ALA A 152 5.51 -8.26 -4.09
CA ALA A 152 4.65 -7.84 -2.98
C ALA A 152 5.43 -7.68 -1.67
N VAL A 153 6.24 -8.67 -1.28
CA VAL A 153 7.03 -8.62 -0.04
C VAL A 153 8.03 -7.49 -0.06
N ILE A 154 8.77 -7.31 -1.17
CA ILE A 154 9.72 -6.20 -1.32
C ILE A 154 8.99 -4.86 -1.19
N ALA A 155 7.90 -4.67 -1.93
CA ALA A 155 7.14 -3.41 -1.89
C ALA A 155 6.56 -3.11 -0.51
N VAL A 156 6.03 -4.12 0.20
CA VAL A 156 5.52 -3.95 1.58
C VAL A 156 6.65 -3.56 2.53
N ARG A 157 7.78 -4.27 2.49
CA ARG A 157 8.85 -4.10 3.48
C ARG A 157 9.74 -2.89 3.23
N GLU A 158 10.00 -2.56 1.96
CA GLU A 158 10.96 -1.53 1.59
C GLU A 158 10.31 -0.17 1.27
N HIS A 159 9.00 -0.16 0.91
CA HIS A 159 8.31 1.08 0.59
C HIS A 159 7.19 1.40 1.59
N LEU A 160 6.25 0.47 1.83
CA LEU A 160 5.06 0.77 2.63
C LEU A 160 5.37 0.92 4.12
N ILE A 161 6.04 -0.07 4.72
CA ILE A 161 6.32 -0.09 6.17
C ILE A 161 7.17 1.10 6.63
N PRO A 162 8.22 1.53 5.92
CA PRO A 162 8.99 2.71 6.32
C PRO A 162 8.15 3.98 6.40
N GLU A 163 7.28 4.24 5.42
CA GLU A 163 6.42 5.43 5.39
C GLU A 163 5.33 5.37 6.46
N LEU A 164 4.74 4.19 6.67
CA LEU A 164 3.78 3.98 7.77
C LEU A 164 4.42 4.25 9.13
N LYS A 165 5.63 3.76 9.37
CA LYS A 165 6.39 4.02 10.59
C LYS A 165 6.78 5.49 10.73
N ALA A 166 7.11 6.17 9.63
CA ALA A 166 7.44 7.60 9.64
C ALA A 166 6.23 8.46 10.06
N LEU A 167 5.07 8.24 9.43
CA LEU A 167 3.85 8.95 9.78
C LEU A 167 3.39 8.65 11.21
N HIS A 168 3.48 7.38 11.64
CA HIS A 168 3.19 6.99 13.02
C HIS A 168 4.07 7.77 14.03
N ARG A 169 5.39 7.83 13.79
CA ARG A 169 6.30 8.58 14.70
C ARG A 169 5.93 10.06 14.77
N THR A 170 5.58 10.69 13.67
CA THR A 170 5.17 12.09 13.63
C THR A 170 3.91 12.33 14.45
N LEU A 171 2.87 11.51 14.24
CA LEU A 171 1.61 11.65 14.99
C LEU A 171 1.79 11.33 16.47
N HIS A 172 2.60 10.35 16.82
CA HIS A 172 2.93 10.05 18.21
C HIS A 172 3.64 11.22 18.88
N ALA A 173 4.63 11.83 18.23
CA ALA A 173 5.32 13.01 18.75
C ALA A 173 4.38 14.22 18.91
N LYS A 174 3.43 14.42 17.98
CA LYS A 174 2.40 15.47 18.12
C LYS A 174 1.44 15.18 19.27
N ALA A 175 1.06 13.92 19.48
CA ALA A 175 0.24 13.53 20.63
C ALA A 175 0.91 13.86 21.98
N GLU A 176 2.21 13.59 22.09
CA GLU A 176 2.99 13.95 23.28
C GLU A 176 3.14 15.48 23.43
N ALA A 177 3.40 16.19 22.35
CA ALA A 177 3.60 17.64 22.38
C ALA A 177 2.32 18.42 22.75
N PHE A 178 1.15 17.88 22.45
CA PHE A 178 -0.15 18.52 22.66
C PHE A 178 -0.97 17.87 23.78
N HIS A 179 -0.33 17.08 24.64
CA HIS A 179 -1.00 16.32 25.71
C HIS A 179 -1.73 17.17 26.72
N ASP A 180 -1.29 18.42 26.95
CA ASP A 180 -1.84 19.37 27.91
C ASP A 180 -2.92 20.29 27.32
N ILE A 181 -3.20 20.23 26.02
CA ILE A 181 -4.14 21.12 25.34
C ILE A 181 -5.56 20.58 25.47
N VAL A 182 -6.29 21.04 26.46
CA VAL A 182 -7.70 20.66 26.65
C VAL A 182 -8.57 21.34 25.63
N LYS A 183 -9.41 20.54 24.96
CA LYS A 183 -10.35 20.96 23.91
C LYS A 183 -11.69 20.27 24.10
N ILE A 184 -12.73 20.73 23.38
CA ILE A 184 -13.98 19.97 23.31
C ILE A 184 -13.79 18.71 22.46
N GLY A 185 -14.43 17.62 22.90
CA GLY A 185 -14.66 16.46 22.05
C GLY A 185 -15.85 16.69 21.12
N ARG A 186 -15.93 15.88 20.05
CA ARG A 186 -17.10 15.84 19.16
C ARG A 186 -17.52 14.41 18.88
N THR A 187 -18.79 14.12 19.09
CA THR A 187 -19.44 12.89 18.67
C THR A 187 -20.62 13.24 17.78
N HIS A 188 -20.86 12.54 16.69
CA HIS A 188 -21.87 12.90 15.68
C HIS A 188 -21.68 14.32 15.09
N LEU A 189 -20.45 14.85 15.09
CA LEU A 189 -20.12 16.26 14.80
C LEU A 189 -20.79 17.26 15.75
N GLN A 190 -21.33 16.81 16.88
CA GLN A 190 -21.90 17.65 17.93
C GLN A 190 -20.91 17.77 19.10
N ASP A 191 -21.05 18.87 19.84
CA ASP A 191 -20.23 19.11 21.03
C ASP A 191 -20.37 17.99 22.05
N ALA A 192 -19.24 17.54 22.60
CA ALA A 192 -19.17 16.50 23.59
C ALA A 192 -18.28 16.94 24.78
N THR A 193 -18.06 16.05 25.73
CA THR A 193 -17.18 16.31 26.88
C THR A 193 -15.72 16.52 26.43
N PRO A 194 -14.92 17.24 27.21
CA PRO A 194 -13.53 17.54 26.90
C PRO A 194 -12.63 16.31 26.77
N LEU A 195 -11.61 16.44 25.94
CA LEU A 195 -10.41 15.62 25.89
C LEU A 195 -9.23 16.55 25.60
N THR A 196 -8.02 16.02 25.56
CA THR A 196 -6.89 16.82 25.06
C THR A 196 -6.66 16.60 23.57
N LEU A 197 -6.06 17.58 22.87
CA LEU A 197 -5.64 17.42 21.49
C LEU A 197 -4.64 16.27 21.35
N GLY A 198 -3.75 16.10 22.33
CA GLY A 198 -2.85 14.95 22.37
C GLY A 198 -3.58 13.61 22.45
N GLN A 199 -4.64 13.50 23.26
CA GLN A 199 -5.48 12.29 23.31
C GLN A 199 -6.16 12.01 21.97
N GLU A 200 -6.69 13.02 21.29
CA GLU A 200 -7.28 12.89 19.96
C GLU A 200 -6.28 12.36 18.94
N ILE A 201 -5.08 12.96 18.88
CA ILE A 201 -4.01 12.53 17.95
C ILE A 201 -3.44 11.16 18.35
N SER A 202 -3.39 10.81 19.63
CA SER A 202 -2.96 9.48 20.07
C SER A 202 -3.85 8.37 19.52
N GLY A 203 -5.14 8.65 19.35
CA GLY A 203 -6.06 7.74 18.66
C GLY A 203 -5.65 7.49 17.21
N TRP A 204 -5.23 8.53 16.47
CA TRP A 204 -4.73 8.38 15.10
C TRP A 204 -3.43 7.57 15.06
N ALA A 205 -2.49 7.83 15.97
CA ALA A 205 -1.25 7.08 16.07
C ALA A 205 -1.51 5.59 16.36
N ALA A 206 -2.41 5.28 17.29
CA ALA A 206 -2.78 3.90 17.61
C ALA A 206 -3.41 3.16 16.41
N MET A 207 -4.24 3.85 15.59
CA MET A 207 -4.78 3.28 14.36
C MET A 207 -3.67 2.82 13.41
N LEU A 208 -2.60 3.61 13.24
CA LEU A 208 -1.47 3.26 12.39
C LEU A 208 -0.64 2.12 13.00
N GLU A 209 -0.45 2.08 14.31
CA GLU A 209 0.24 0.99 15.00
C GLU A 209 -0.46 -0.37 14.79
N TYR A 210 -1.79 -0.41 14.93
CA TYR A 210 -2.54 -1.63 14.66
C TYR A 210 -2.47 -2.06 13.20
N ASN A 211 -2.59 -1.12 12.26
CA ASN A 211 -2.43 -1.43 10.84
C ASN A 211 -1.04 -1.96 10.50
N LEU A 212 0.02 -1.44 11.12
CA LEU A 212 1.37 -1.97 10.97
C LEU A 212 1.43 -3.46 11.38
N LYS A 213 0.86 -3.81 12.53
CA LYS A 213 0.79 -5.21 13.00
C LYS A 213 0.02 -6.11 12.03
N HIS A 214 -1.10 -5.63 11.46
CA HIS A 214 -1.88 -6.39 10.48
C HIS A 214 -1.11 -6.61 9.17
N ILE A 215 -0.40 -5.59 8.69
CA ILE A 215 0.44 -5.68 7.50
C ILE A 215 1.61 -6.63 7.73
N GLU A 216 2.31 -6.50 8.85
CA GLU A 216 3.42 -7.39 9.21
C GLU A 216 2.96 -8.86 9.33
N ALA A 217 1.75 -9.11 9.84
CA ALA A 217 1.16 -10.44 9.95
C ALA A 217 0.84 -11.09 8.59
N SER A 218 0.72 -10.32 7.51
CA SER A 218 0.49 -10.85 6.16
C SER A 218 1.78 -11.35 5.47
N ILE A 219 2.95 -10.90 5.92
CA ILE A 219 4.24 -11.19 5.28
C ILE A 219 4.60 -12.69 5.26
N PRO A 220 4.39 -13.48 6.32
CA PRO A 220 4.76 -14.89 6.29
C PRO A 220 4.16 -15.67 5.14
N HIS A 221 2.84 -15.58 4.90
CA HIS A 221 2.18 -16.27 3.79
C HIS A 221 2.61 -15.71 2.42
N LEU A 222 2.80 -14.39 2.30
CA LEU A 222 3.36 -13.77 1.08
C LEU A 222 4.79 -14.23 0.79
N SER A 223 5.53 -14.71 1.80
CA SER A 223 6.91 -15.17 1.65
C SER A 223 7.02 -16.63 1.20
N GLU A 224 5.90 -17.34 1.08
CA GLU A 224 5.85 -18.74 0.61
C GLU A 224 5.77 -18.77 -0.91
N LEU A 225 6.74 -19.42 -1.57
CA LEU A 225 6.91 -19.37 -3.01
C LEU A 225 6.41 -20.64 -3.71
N ALA A 226 5.64 -20.45 -4.79
CA ALA A 226 5.09 -21.52 -5.62
C ALA A 226 6.14 -22.25 -6.46
N LEU A 227 7.29 -21.63 -6.72
CA LEU A 227 8.31 -22.13 -7.63
C LEU A 227 8.79 -23.53 -7.23
N GLY A 228 8.87 -24.40 -8.22
CA GLY A 228 9.12 -25.84 -8.05
C GLY A 228 7.87 -26.70 -8.14
N GLY A 229 6.66 -26.10 -8.15
CA GLY A 229 5.41 -26.82 -8.39
C GLY A 229 5.15 -27.15 -9.86
N THR A 230 5.80 -26.42 -10.76
CA THR A 230 5.66 -26.49 -12.23
C THR A 230 4.23 -26.30 -12.71
N ALA A 231 3.67 -27.24 -13.47
CA ALA A 231 2.40 -27.06 -14.17
C ALA A 231 1.18 -27.04 -13.25
N VAL A 232 1.11 -27.95 -12.26
CA VAL A 232 -0.07 -28.19 -11.42
C VAL A 232 0.26 -28.38 -9.92
N GLY A 233 1.53 -28.27 -9.53
CA GLY A 233 1.96 -28.42 -8.14
C GLY A 233 2.77 -29.71 -7.84
N THR A 234 2.86 -30.63 -8.80
CA THR A 234 3.54 -31.93 -8.61
C THR A 234 5.06 -31.88 -8.76
N GLY A 235 5.61 -30.78 -9.26
CA GLY A 235 7.04 -30.62 -9.51
C GLY A 235 7.55 -31.47 -10.71
N LEU A 236 6.67 -31.76 -11.67
CA LEU A 236 7.04 -32.52 -12.85
C LEU A 236 8.25 -31.89 -13.57
N ASN A 237 9.24 -32.72 -13.92
CA ASN A 237 10.47 -32.29 -14.59
C ASN A 237 11.40 -31.38 -13.78
N THR A 238 11.31 -31.38 -12.46
CA THR A 238 12.26 -30.66 -11.59
C THR A 238 13.14 -31.61 -10.77
N HIS A 239 14.30 -31.11 -10.38
CA HIS A 239 15.13 -31.80 -9.40
C HIS A 239 14.50 -31.71 -7.99
N PRO A 240 14.55 -32.77 -7.15
CA PRO A 240 13.93 -32.76 -5.82
C PRO A 240 14.35 -31.60 -4.91
N GLU A 241 15.56 -31.10 -5.05
CA GLU A 241 16.08 -29.99 -4.25
C GLU A 241 15.78 -28.60 -4.84
N TYR A 242 15.26 -28.54 -6.07
CA TYR A 242 15.12 -27.27 -6.81
C TYR A 242 14.27 -26.26 -6.05
N ALA A 243 13.09 -26.65 -5.59
CA ALA A 243 12.15 -25.75 -4.93
C ALA A 243 12.72 -25.07 -3.67
N VAL A 244 13.43 -25.87 -2.83
CA VAL A 244 14.04 -25.36 -1.61
C VAL A 244 15.23 -24.45 -1.92
N ARG A 245 16.09 -24.87 -2.86
CA ARG A 245 17.29 -24.11 -3.21
C ARG A 245 16.97 -22.78 -3.90
N VAL A 246 15.96 -22.74 -4.77
CA VAL A 246 15.60 -21.49 -5.45
C VAL A 246 14.93 -20.49 -4.52
N ALA A 247 14.11 -20.94 -3.57
CA ALA A 247 13.55 -20.06 -2.54
C ALA A 247 14.66 -19.47 -1.64
N LYS A 248 15.64 -20.30 -1.26
CA LYS A 248 16.82 -19.85 -0.51
C LYS A 248 17.65 -18.83 -1.31
N ALA A 249 17.90 -19.10 -2.60
CA ALA A 249 18.64 -18.17 -3.47
C ALA A 249 17.93 -16.83 -3.61
N LEU A 250 16.59 -16.82 -3.70
CA LEU A 250 15.80 -15.59 -3.70
C LEU A 250 15.87 -14.85 -2.36
N ALA A 251 15.84 -15.58 -1.23
CA ALA A 251 15.99 -14.99 0.09
C ALA A 251 17.36 -14.32 0.26
N GLU A 252 18.43 -14.99 -0.16
CA GLU A 252 19.79 -14.44 -0.12
C GLU A 252 19.97 -13.24 -1.05
N LEU A 253 19.41 -13.29 -2.26
CA LEU A 253 19.49 -12.21 -3.24
C LEU A 253 18.77 -10.92 -2.76
N THR A 254 17.64 -11.08 -2.09
CA THR A 254 16.75 -9.96 -1.74
C THR A 254 16.85 -9.52 -0.28
N GLY A 255 17.46 -10.33 0.57
CA GLY A 255 17.42 -10.12 2.03
C GLY A 255 16.02 -10.30 2.64
N GLN A 256 15.07 -10.92 1.90
CA GLN A 256 13.70 -11.14 2.34
C GLN A 256 13.49 -12.60 2.79
N PRO A 257 12.51 -12.89 3.67
CA PRO A 257 12.36 -14.18 4.33
C PRO A 257 11.65 -15.24 3.45
N PHE A 258 12.03 -15.36 2.18
CA PHE A 258 11.40 -16.29 1.27
C PHE A 258 11.70 -17.75 1.62
N VAL A 259 10.65 -18.56 1.56
CA VAL A 259 10.70 -20.00 1.75
C VAL A 259 9.89 -20.70 0.66
N THR A 260 10.16 -21.98 0.42
CA THR A 260 9.31 -22.76 -0.50
C THR A 260 7.95 -23.00 0.13
N ALA A 261 6.85 -22.80 -0.63
CA ALA A 261 5.51 -23.04 -0.12
C ALA A 261 5.34 -24.49 0.32
N PRO A 262 4.77 -24.73 1.51
CA PRO A 262 4.57 -26.09 2.02
C PRO A 262 3.56 -26.89 1.22
N ASN A 263 2.62 -26.21 0.57
CA ASN A 263 1.63 -26.81 -0.33
C ASN A 263 1.68 -26.12 -1.71
N LYS A 264 2.26 -26.81 -2.70
CA LYS A 264 2.39 -26.28 -4.06
C LYS A 264 1.07 -26.22 -4.82
N PHE A 265 0.09 -27.02 -4.44
CA PHE A 265 -1.22 -27.03 -5.08
C PHE A 265 -2.01 -25.76 -4.71
N GLU A 266 -2.01 -25.39 -3.43
CA GLU A 266 -2.57 -24.11 -2.99
C GLU A 266 -1.83 -22.93 -3.64
N ALA A 267 -0.51 -22.92 -3.59
CA ALA A 267 0.31 -21.81 -4.09
C ALA A 267 0.15 -21.54 -5.61
N LEU A 268 -0.24 -22.55 -6.40
CA LEU A 268 -0.53 -22.42 -7.83
C LEU A 268 -2.00 -22.06 -8.09
N ALA A 269 -2.93 -22.65 -7.33
CA ALA A 269 -4.35 -22.57 -7.61
C ALA A 269 -5.00 -21.27 -7.09
N THR A 270 -4.39 -20.59 -6.12
CA THR A 270 -4.99 -19.45 -5.43
C THR A 270 -4.15 -18.18 -5.50
N CYS A 271 -4.74 -17.07 -5.03
CA CYS A 271 -4.06 -15.81 -4.73
C CYS A 271 -4.30 -15.39 -3.26
N ASP A 272 -4.54 -16.36 -2.37
CA ASP A 272 -5.03 -16.12 -1.02
C ASP A 272 -4.10 -15.23 -0.19
N ALA A 273 -2.79 -15.41 -0.29
CA ALA A 273 -1.81 -14.55 0.38
C ALA A 273 -1.94 -13.07 -0.04
N LEU A 274 -2.15 -12.80 -1.32
CA LEU A 274 -2.35 -11.45 -1.86
C LEU A 274 -3.72 -10.88 -1.47
N VAL A 275 -4.77 -11.69 -1.48
CA VAL A 275 -6.12 -11.30 -1.03
C VAL A 275 -6.08 -10.89 0.45
N HIS A 276 -5.48 -11.73 1.30
CA HIS A 276 -5.32 -11.43 2.72
C HIS A 276 -4.47 -10.16 2.96
N GLY A 277 -3.32 -10.07 2.29
CA GLY A 277 -2.46 -8.90 2.38
C GLY A 277 -3.14 -7.61 1.93
N HIS A 278 -3.93 -7.67 0.84
CA HIS A 278 -4.69 -6.50 0.35
C HIS A 278 -5.79 -6.08 1.33
N GLY A 279 -6.42 -7.04 2.02
CA GLY A 279 -7.34 -6.75 3.11
C GLY A 279 -6.72 -5.89 4.22
N ALA A 280 -5.44 -6.14 4.55
CA ALA A 280 -4.69 -5.29 5.48
C ALA A 280 -4.40 -3.88 4.90
N LEU A 281 -4.09 -3.78 3.60
CA LEU A 281 -3.93 -2.48 2.92
C LEU A 281 -5.23 -1.68 2.92
N LYS A 282 -6.36 -2.32 2.68
CA LYS A 282 -7.68 -1.70 2.79
C LYS A 282 -7.95 -1.18 4.21
N GLY A 283 -7.60 -1.95 5.24
CA GLY A 283 -7.69 -1.52 6.64
C GLY A 283 -6.90 -0.24 6.91
N LEU A 284 -5.66 -0.17 6.40
CA LEU A 284 -4.84 1.03 6.47
C LEU A 284 -5.49 2.21 5.73
N ALA A 285 -6.03 1.99 4.52
CA ALA A 285 -6.72 3.03 3.76
C ALA A 285 -7.93 3.60 4.52
N ALA A 286 -8.72 2.75 5.20
CA ALA A 286 -9.84 3.19 6.03
C ALA A 286 -9.37 4.08 7.18
N SER A 287 -8.28 3.72 7.84
CA SER A 287 -7.68 4.52 8.91
C SER A 287 -7.15 5.86 8.42
N LEU A 288 -6.41 5.87 7.33
CA LEU A 288 -5.84 7.09 6.74
C LEU A 288 -6.93 8.05 6.25
N MET A 289 -8.01 7.54 5.67
CA MET A 289 -9.17 8.35 5.28
C MET A 289 -9.80 9.05 6.49
N LYS A 290 -9.96 8.34 7.60
CA LYS A 290 -10.49 8.92 8.85
C LYS A 290 -9.56 9.99 9.39
N ILE A 291 -8.25 9.73 9.45
CA ILE A 291 -7.25 10.69 9.93
C ILE A 291 -7.26 11.95 9.06
N ALA A 292 -7.20 11.82 7.74
CA ALA A 292 -7.23 12.96 6.82
C ALA A 292 -8.52 13.78 6.94
N ASN A 293 -9.67 13.13 7.14
CA ASN A 293 -10.94 13.81 7.36
C ASN A 293 -10.95 14.59 8.67
N ASP A 294 -10.47 14.02 9.78
CA ASP A 294 -10.38 14.72 11.05
C ASP A 294 -9.46 15.94 10.95
N VAL A 295 -8.28 15.78 10.35
CA VAL A 295 -7.32 16.88 10.17
C VAL A 295 -7.95 18.03 9.40
N ARG A 296 -8.61 17.76 8.26
CA ARG A 296 -9.21 18.85 7.48
C ARG A 296 -10.44 19.49 8.15
N TRP A 297 -11.20 18.74 8.95
CA TRP A 297 -12.27 19.30 9.76
C TRP A 297 -11.72 20.24 10.83
N LEU A 298 -10.72 19.80 11.59
CA LEU A 298 -10.10 20.62 12.65
C LEU A 298 -9.43 21.88 12.08
N ALA A 299 -8.88 21.81 10.87
CA ALA A 299 -8.24 22.94 10.16
C ALA A 299 -9.23 23.81 9.38
N SER A 300 -10.51 23.45 9.35
CA SER A 300 -11.50 24.15 8.51
C SER A 300 -11.68 25.62 8.87
N GLY A 301 -11.88 26.46 7.88
CA GLY A 301 -12.13 27.88 8.07
C GLY A 301 -11.04 28.73 7.38
N PRO A 302 -10.13 29.38 8.13
CA PRO A 302 -9.88 29.29 9.58
C PRO A 302 -10.82 30.11 10.47
N ARG A 303 -11.53 31.11 9.92
CA ARG A 303 -12.40 31.98 10.74
C ARG A 303 -13.84 31.52 10.84
N CYS A 304 -14.41 30.95 9.76
CA CYS A 304 -15.80 30.54 9.65
C CYS A 304 -16.00 29.02 9.78
N GLY A 305 -14.97 28.28 10.15
CA GLY A 305 -15.02 26.85 10.41
C GLY A 305 -14.57 26.52 11.83
N ILE A 306 -14.08 25.30 12.04
CA ILE A 306 -13.61 24.85 13.34
C ILE A 306 -12.34 25.61 13.75
N GLY A 307 -11.28 25.54 12.95
CA GLY A 307 -10.06 26.31 13.11
C GLY A 307 -9.25 25.99 14.38
N GLU A 308 -9.36 24.78 14.94
CA GLU A 308 -8.64 24.36 16.13
C GLU A 308 -7.17 24.02 15.88
N ILE A 309 -6.83 23.66 14.64
CA ILE A 309 -5.44 23.44 14.20
C ILE A 309 -5.16 24.25 12.94
N ALA A 310 -3.89 24.56 12.73
CA ALA A 310 -3.36 25.02 11.46
C ALA A 310 -2.55 23.89 10.81
N ILE A 311 -2.54 23.86 9.49
CA ILE A 311 -1.73 22.97 8.66
C ILE A 311 -0.92 23.79 7.65
N PRO A 312 0.18 23.24 7.08
CA PRO A 312 0.99 23.97 6.11
C PRO A 312 0.22 24.46 4.90
N GLU A 313 0.57 25.65 4.43
CA GLU A 313 0.06 26.26 3.21
C GLU A 313 1.01 25.89 2.05
N ASN A 314 0.61 24.92 1.22
CA ASN A 314 1.49 24.37 0.19
C ASN A 314 1.28 25.01 -1.19
N GLU A 315 0.01 25.29 -1.56
CA GLU A 315 -0.33 25.83 -2.89
C GLU A 315 -1.45 26.89 -2.78
N PRO A 316 -1.52 27.83 -3.75
CA PRO A 316 -2.69 28.71 -3.88
C PRO A 316 -3.98 27.90 -4.05
N GLY A 317 -4.97 28.14 -3.21
CA GLY A 317 -6.20 27.32 -3.14
C GLY A 317 -7.31 27.73 -4.09
N SER A 318 -7.17 28.87 -4.81
CA SER A 318 -8.24 29.37 -5.68
C SER A 318 -7.70 30.31 -6.75
N SER A 319 -8.29 30.25 -7.95
CA SER A 319 -7.99 31.17 -9.05
C SER A 319 -8.71 32.53 -8.92
N ILE A 320 -9.74 32.63 -8.08
CA ILE A 320 -10.60 33.83 -7.94
C ILE A 320 -10.73 34.34 -6.49
N MET A 321 -10.25 33.59 -5.50
CA MET A 321 -10.28 34.00 -4.07
C MET A 321 -8.83 34.11 -3.57
N PRO A 322 -8.23 35.32 -3.64
CA PRO A 322 -6.84 35.54 -3.23
C PRO A 322 -6.63 35.18 -1.75
N GLY A 323 -5.55 34.43 -1.47
CA GLY A 323 -5.20 34.05 -0.10
C GLY A 323 -5.97 32.84 0.46
N LYS A 324 -6.86 32.23 -0.33
CA LYS A 324 -7.52 30.97 0.07
C LYS A 324 -6.53 29.81 -0.03
N VAL A 325 -6.43 29.02 1.04
CA VAL A 325 -5.62 27.80 1.10
C VAL A 325 -6.53 26.62 1.37
N ASN A 326 -6.31 25.50 0.67
CA ASN A 326 -7.10 24.28 0.81
C ASN A 326 -6.29 23.18 1.52
N PRO A 327 -6.96 22.21 2.17
CA PRO A 327 -6.30 21.07 2.80
C PRO A 327 -5.93 19.99 1.75
N THR A 328 -5.11 20.35 0.75
CA THR A 328 -4.85 19.56 -0.47
C THR A 328 -4.26 18.18 -0.18
N GLN A 329 -3.40 18.05 0.82
CA GLN A 329 -2.85 16.76 1.24
C GLN A 329 -3.92 15.83 1.82
N CYS A 330 -4.88 16.36 2.56
CA CYS A 330 -6.02 15.59 3.05
C CYS A 330 -6.94 15.14 1.91
N GLU A 331 -7.16 15.98 0.91
CA GLU A 331 -7.96 15.65 -0.28
C GLU A 331 -7.29 14.53 -1.10
N ALA A 332 -6.00 14.66 -1.38
CA ALA A 332 -5.23 13.63 -2.07
C ALA A 332 -5.27 12.30 -1.31
N MET A 333 -5.07 12.33 0.02
CA MET A 333 -5.13 11.14 0.86
C MET A 333 -6.50 10.45 0.78
N THR A 334 -7.60 11.20 0.86
CA THR A 334 -8.93 10.59 0.78
C THR A 334 -9.23 9.97 -0.59
N MET A 335 -8.75 10.60 -1.69
CA MET A 335 -8.91 10.05 -3.05
C MET A 335 -8.12 8.75 -3.22
N LEU A 336 -6.86 8.71 -2.82
CA LEU A 336 -6.05 7.48 -2.96
C LEU A 336 -6.58 6.34 -2.08
N CYS A 337 -7.10 6.64 -0.88
CA CYS A 337 -7.74 5.64 -0.03
C CYS A 337 -8.99 5.04 -0.69
N ALA A 338 -9.80 5.87 -1.34
CA ALA A 338 -10.95 5.38 -2.11
C ALA A 338 -10.52 4.46 -3.26
N GLN A 339 -9.43 4.79 -3.97
CA GLN A 339 -8.87 3.93 -5.03
C GLN A 339 -8.39 2.58 -4.46
N VAL A 340 -7.69 2.58 -3.33
CA VAL A 340 -7.24 1.35 -2.67
C VAL A 340 -8.42 0.45 -2.28
N MET A 341 -9.51 1.03 -1.77
CA MET A 341 -10.74 0.29 -1.46
C MET A 341 -11.37 -0.32 -2.73
N GLY A 342 -11.36 0.41 -3.84
CA GLY A 342 -11.80 -0.11 -5.15
C GLY A 342 -10.91 -1.25 -5.65
N ASN A 343 -9.60 -1.11 -5.50
CA ASN A 343 -8.64 -2.17 -5.84
C ASN A 343 -8.87 -3.44 -5.02
N ASP A 344 -9.28 -3.31 -3.74
CA ASP A 344 -9.60 -4.46 -2.88
C ASP A 344 -10.74 -5.30 -3.47
N VAL A 345 -11.75 -4.67 -4.03
CA VAL A 345 -12.85 -5.37 -4.71
C VAL A 345 -12.34 -6.18 -5.89
N ALA A 346 -11.48 -5.58 -6.73
CA ALA A 346 -10.89 -6.28 -7.88
C ALA A 346 -10.00 -7.46 -7.45
N VAL A 347 -9.18 -7.28 -6.41
CA VAL A 347 -8.31 -8.33 -5.85
C VAL A 347 -9.15 -9.48 -5.28
N ASN A 348 -10.22 -9.20 -4.54
CA ASN A 348 -11.11 -10.23 -3.98
C ASN A 348 -11.82 -11.04 -5.06
N ILE A 349 -12.39 -10.38 -6.08
CA ILE A 349 -13.03 -11.05 -7.21
C ILE A 349 -12.00 -11.91 -7.95
N GLY A 350 -10.82 -11.36 -8.22
CA GLY A 350 -9.73 -12.10 -8.87
C GLY A 350 -9.29 -13.32 -8.07
N GLY A 351 -9.13 -13.17 -6.76
CA GLY A 351 -8.78 -14.28 -5.86
C GLY A 351 -9.83 -15.39 -5.83
N ALA A 352 -11.12 -15.01 -5.81
CA ALA A 352 -12.25 -15.94 -5.79
C ALA A 352 -12.48 -16.67 -7.13
N SER A 353 -11.81 -16.27 -8.21
CA SER A 353 -12.06 -16.75 -9.57
C SER A 353 -11.12 -17.87 -10.03
N GLY A 354 -10.36 -18.50 -9.14
CA GLY A 354 -9.54 -19.67 -9.43
C GLY A 354 -10.40 -20.90 -9.78
N ASN A 355 -9.91 -21.74 -10.69
CA ASN A 355 -10.56 -22.98 -11.07
C ASN A 355 -9.55 -24.11 -11.06
N PHE A 356 -9.84 -25.18 -10.29
CA PHE A 356 -8.96 -26.34 -10.15
C PHE A 356 -7.53 -25.93 -9.76
N GLU A 357 -6.53 -26.23 -10.58
CA GLU A 357 -5.12 -26.08 -10.26
C GLU A 357 -4.53 -24.73 -10.64
N LEU A 358 -5.34 -23.76 -11.12
CA LEU A 358 -4.82 -22.45 -11.56
C LEU A 358 -5.80 -21.29 -11.34
N ASN A 359 -5.31 -20.20 -10.78
CA ASN A 359 -5.98 -18.91 -10.85
C ASN A 359 -5.48 -18.13 -12.09
N VAL A 360 -6.42 -17.64 -12.91
CA VAL A 360 -6.13 -16.92 -14.16
C VAL A 360 -6.55 -15.43 -14.11
N PHE A 361 -6.46 -14.82 -12.93
CA PHE A 361 -6.64 -13.38 -12.69
C PHE A 361 -5.36 -12.71 -12.17
N ARG A 362 -4.23 -13.38 -12.26
CA ARG A 362 -2.96 -12.98 -11.67
C ARG A 362 -2.47 -11.59 -12.08
N PRO A 363 -2.48 -11.20 -13.38
CA PRO A 363 -2.08 -9.86 -13.78
C PRO A 363 -2.93 -8.76 -13.15
N LEU A 364 -4.25 -8.95 -13.07
CA LEU A 364 -5.17 -8.03 -12.40
C LEU A 364 -4.84 -7.91 -10.91
N VAL A 365 -4.67 -9.04 -10.22
CA VAL A 365 -4.41 -9.08 -8.77
C VAL A 365 -3.13 -8.34 -8.44
N ILE A 366 -2.03 -8.67 -9.11
CA ILE A 366 -0.72 -8.05 -8.79
C ILE A 366 -0.66 -6.57 -9.19
N HIS A 367 -1.30 -6.18 -10.30
CA HIS A 367 -1.37 -4.77 -10.69
C HIS A 367 -2.05 -3.93 -9.61
N ASN A 368 -3.23 -4.35 -9.15
CA ASN A 368 -3.99 -3.65 -8.10
C ASN A 368 -3.26 -3.67 -6.75
N TYR A 369 -2.62 -4.79 -6.41
CA TYR A 369 -1.86 -4.93 -5.17
C TYR A 369 -0.69 -3.93 -5.11
N LEU A 370 0.16 -3.91 -6.14
CA LEU A 370 1.32 -3.02 -6.21
C LEU A 370 0.91 -1.54 -6.36
N GLN A 371 -0.17 -1.25 -7.09
CA GLN A 371 -0.71 0.11 -7.16
C GLN A 371 -1.15 0.58 -5.77
N SER A 372 -1.85 -0.25 -5.01
CA SER A 372 -2.31 0.09 -3.66
C SER A 372 -1.14 0.37 -2.71
N ILE A 373 -0.09 -0.44 -2.75
CA ILE A 373 1.12 -0.20 -1.95
C ILE A 373 1.74 1.15 -2.30
N ARG A 374 1.94 1.43 -3.60
CA ARG A 374 2.55 2.67 -4.05
C ARG A 374 1.71 3.89 -3.66
N LEU A 375 0.40 3.84 -3.88
CA LEU A 375 -0.50 4.94 -3.49
C LEU A 375 -0.46 5.21 -1.99
N LEU A 376 -0.47 4.16 -1.16
CA LEU A 376 -0.42 4.32 0.30
C LEU A 376 0.95 4.82 0.77
N ALA A 377 2.04 4.28 0.23
CA ALA A 377 3.39 4.71 0.60
C ALA A 377 3.66 6.16 0.22
N ASP A 378 3.46 6.51 -1.05
CA ASP A 378 3.68 7.88 -1.55
C ASP A 378 2.73 8.87 -0.87
N GLY A 379 1.46 8.46 -0.67
CA GLY A 379 0.46 9.28 0.02
C GLY A 379 0.80 9.54 1.47
N MET A 380 1.29 8.54 2.21
CA MET A 380 1.74 8.72 3.60
C MET A 380 3.00 9.59 3.67
N SER A 381 3.94 9.42 2.76
CA SER A 381 5.15 10.25 2.67
C SER A 381 4.79 11.72 2.47
N GLY A 382 3.98 12.02 1.43
CA GLY A 382 3.53 13.39 1.14
C GLY A 382 2.68 13.98 2.26
N PHE A 383 1.74 13.24 2.80
CA PHE A 383 0.91 13.69 3.93
C PHE A 383 1.74 13.96 5.19
N ASN A 384 2.73 13.12 5.46
CA ASN A 384 3.64 13.32 6.59
C ASN A 384 4.45 14.60 6.43
N GLU A 385 5.13 14.76 5.29
CA GLU A 385 6.05 15.86 5.03
C GLU A 385 5.33 17.21 4.88
N HIS A 386 4.21 17.22 4.16
CA HIS A 386 3.52 18.45 3.77
C HIS A 386 2.26 18.75 4.58
N CYS A 387 1.90 17.91 5.56
CA CYS A 387 0.75 18.15 6.42
C CYS A 387 1.05 17.82 7.89
N ALA A 388 1.31 16.54 8.22
CA ALA A 388 1.34 16.08 9.62
C ALA A 388 2.45 16.74 10.45
N VAL A 389 3.67 16.88 9.90
CA VAL A 389 4.81 17.55 10.56
C VAL A 389 4.47 18.99 10.95
N GLY A 390 3.70 19.68 10.11
CA GLY A 390 3.35 21.08 10.28
C GLY A 390 2.02 21.34 11.00
N ILE A 391 1.38 20.34 11.57
CA ILE A 391 0.18 20.54 12.40
C ILE A 391 0.54 21.34 13.65
N GLU A 392 -0.13 22.49 13.83
CA GLU A 392 0.02 23.37 14.98
C GLU A 392 -1.33 23.66 15.64
N PRO A 393 -1.41 23.71 16.98
CA PRO A 393 -2.66 24.00 17.68
C PRO A 393 -2.96 25.50 17.67
N ASN A 394 -4.20 25.87 17.37
CA ASN A 394 -4.71 27.21 17.57
C ASN A 394 -5.28 27.31 19.00
N ARG A 395 -4.41 27.55 19.97
CA ARG A 395 -4.76 27.56 21.42
C ARG A 395 -5.84 28.57 21.74
N GLU A 396 -5.86 29.73 21.08
CA GLU A 396 -6.87 30.74 21.30
C GLU A 396 -8.26 30.23 20.87
N ARG A 397 -8.37 29.68 19.66
CA ARG A 397 -9.61 29.12 19.14
C ARG A 397 -10.08 27.92 19.93
N ILE A 398 -9.19 27.04 20.31
CA ILE A 398 -9.48 25.89 21.19
C ILE A 398 -10.07 26.38 22.53
N GLY A 399 -9.44 27.37 23.17
CA GLY A 399 -9.92 27.95 24.42
C GLY A 399 -11.27 28.63 24.28
N GLN A 400 -11.52 29.37 23.21
CA GLN A 400 -12.81 29.97 22.91
C GLN A 400 -13.91 28.92 22.82
N LEU A 401 -13.73 27.91 21.97
CA LEU A 401 -14.72 26.83 21.78
C LEU A 401 -14.97 26.03 23.05
N LEU A 402 -13.93 25.78 23.86
CA LEU A 402 -14.03 25.09 25.11
C LEU A 402 -14.92 25.89 26.11
N ASN A 403 -14.69 27.20 26.22
CA ASN A 403 -15.45 28.07 27.10
C ASN A 403 -16.92 28.25 26.71
N GLU A 404 -17.22 28.14 25.40
CA GLU A 404 -18.58 28.24 24.86
C GLU A 404 -19.36 26.91 24.98
N SER A 405 -18.68 25.77 25.24
CA SER A 405 -19.30 24.44 25.25
C SER A 405 -20.28 24.28 26.39
N LEU A 406 -21.53 23.92 26.05
CA LEU A 406 -22.54 23.56 27.05
C LEU A 406 -22.30 22.18 27.69
N MET A 407 -21.46 21.35 27.13
CA MET A 407 -21.22 19.98 27.60
C MET A 407 -20.28 19.93 28.81
N LEU A 408 -19.66 21.04 29.15
CA LEU A 408 -18.96 21.21 30.46
C LEU A 408 -19.91 21.04 31.68
N VAL A 409 -21.19 21.22 31.48
CA VAL A 409 -22.23 20.98 32.50
C VAL A 409 -22.19 19.55 33.06
N THR A 410 -21.63 18.61 32.30
CA THR A 410 -21.50 17.19 32.70
C THR A 410 -20.71 17.06 34.03
N ALA A 411 -19.76 17.96 34.30
CA ALA A 411 -19.04 18.00 35.58
C ALA A 411 -19.97 18.21 36.79
N LEU A 412 -21.09 18.88 36.60
CA LEU A 412 -22.07 19.16 37.66
C LEU A 412 -22.93 17.96 38.02
N ASN A 413 -22.99 16.91 37.20
CA ASN A 413 -23.85 15.76 37.45
C ASN A 413 -23.62 15.10 38.81
N THR A 414 -22.37 15.06 39.26
CA THR A 414 -21.99 14.46 40.54
C THR A 414 -22.32 15.34 41.76
N HIS A 415 -22.60 16.62 41.56
CA HIS A 415 -22.85 17.60 42.60
C HIS A 415 -24.33 17.95 42.76
N ILE A 416 -25.03 18.16 41.64
CA ILE A 416 -26.43 18.62 41.66
C ILE A 416 -27.41 17.66 40.97
N GLY A 417 -26.92 16.57 40.40
CA GLY A 417 -27.70 15.58 39.67
C GLY A 417 -27.93 15.93 38.18
N TYR A 418 -28.28 14.93 37.40
CA TYR A 418 -28.44 15.03 35.97
C TYR A 418 -29.52 16.02 35.53
N ASP A 419 -30.69 15.99 36.17
CA ASP A 419 -31.84 16.82 35.76
C ASP A 419 -31.57 18.31 35.91
N LYS A 420 -30.97 18.74 37.02
CA LYS A 420 -30.60 20.16 37.23
C LYS A 420 -29.47 20.59 36.28
N ALA A 421 -28.49 19.71 36.01
CA ALA A 421 -27.45 19.99 35.05
C ALA A 421 -28.04 20.15 33.64
N ALA A 422 -28.97 19.28 33.24
CA ALA A 422 -29.68 19.36 31.97
C ALA A 422 -30.51 20.67 31.85
N GLU A 423 -31.13 21.12 32.94
CA GLU A 423 -31.90 22.39 32.99
C GLU A 423 -30.97 23.58 32.77
N ILE A 424 -29.80 23.61 33.41
CA ILE A 424 -28.79 24.66 33.21
C ILE A 424 -28.38 24.73 31.73
N ALA A 425 -28.04 23.60 31.11
CA ALA A 425 -27.62 23.56 29.72
C ALA A 425 -28.73 24.00 28.77
N LYS A 426 -29.96 23.52 28.96
CA LYS A 426 -31.12 23.90 28.15
C LYS A 426 -31.43 25.37 28.22
N GLN A 427 -31.39 25.96 29.42
CA GLN A 427 -31.63 27.38 29.62
C GLN A 427 -30.50 28.23 29.01
N ALA A 428 -29.24 27.83 29.23
CA ALA A 428 -28.08 28.47 28.61
C ALA A 428 -28.20 28.53 27.10
N HIS A 429 -28.55 27.43 26.47
CA HIS A 429 -28.77 27.35 25.00
C HIS A 429 -29.93 28.25 24.54
N LYS A 430 -31.09 28.17 25.23
CA LYS A 430 -32.31 28.92 24.84
C LYS A 430 -32.12 30.43 24.93
N GLU A 431 -31.39 30.90 25.96
CA GLU A 431 -31.21 32.31 26.24
C GLU A 431 -29.87 32.88 25.74
N GLY A 432 -29.00 32.07 25.14
CA GLY A 432 -27.67 32.51 24.67
C GLY A 432 -26.73 32.87 25.84
N LEU A 433 -26.89 32.21 26.98
CA LEU A 433 -26.09 32.43 28.18
C LEU A 433 -24.92 31.47 28.27
N THR A 434 -23.91 31.82 29.05
CA THR A 434 -22.91 30.85 29.53
C THR A 434 -23.52 29.87 30.54
N LEU A 435 -22.93 28.69 30.70
CA LEU A 435 -23.36 27.73 31.73
C LEU A 435 -23.34 28.37 33.11
N LYS A 436 -22.30 29.13 33.43
CA LYS A 436 -22.16 29.85 34.71
C LYS A 436 -23.32 30.83 34.96
N ALA A 437 -23.60 31.67 33.95
CA ALA A 437 -24.70 32.65 34.07
C ALA A 437 -26.05 31.94 34.24
N SER A 438 -26.31 30.86 33.53
CA SER A 438 -27.53 30.07 33.65
C SER A 438 -27.65 29.39 35.01
N ALA A 439 -26.58 28.79 35.51
CA ALA A 439 -26.55 28.12 36.78
C ALA A 439 -26.83 29.08 37.96
N LEU A 440 -26.24 30.28 37.90
CA LEU A 440 -26.50 31.34 38.89
C LEU A 440 -27.93 31.86 38.80
N LYS A 441 -28.46 32.06 37.60
CA LYS A 441 -29.83 32.52 37.36
C LYS A 441 -30.88 31.54 37.92
N LEU A 442 -30.62 30.23 37.76
CA LEU A 442 -31.47 29.17 38.34
C LEU A 442 -31.31 29.01 39.86
N GLY A 443 -30.29 29.59 40.46
CA GLY A 443 -30.03 29.49 41.88
C GLY A 443 -29.58 28.11 42.36
N TYR A 444 -29.06 27.28 41.44
CA TYR A 444 -28.64 25.91 41.78
C TYR A 444 -27.26 25.83 42.43
N LEU A 445 -26.41 26.84 42.21
CA LEU A 445 -25.08 26.94 42.80
C LEU A 445 -24.55 28.37 42.81
N THR A 446 -23.54 28.59 43.59
CA THR A 446 -22.84 29.88 43.67
C THR A 446 -21.76 29.96 42.57
N GLU A 447 -21.25 31.16 42.35
CA GLU A 447 -20.13 31.38 41.41
C GLU A 447 -18.89 30.56 41.83
N GLN A 448 -18.56 30.56 43.11
CA GLN A 448 -17.43 29.82 43.65
C GLN A 448 -17.60 28.31 43.43
N GLN A 449 -18.80 27.75 43.66
CA GLN A 449 -19.09 26.34 43.42
C GLN A 449 -18.97 25.99 41.93
N PHE A 450 -19.43 26.88 41.05
CA PHE A 450 -19.26 26.64 39.60
C PHE A 450 -17.79 26.57 39.24
N ASP A 451 -16.97 27.54 39.66
CA ASP A 451 -15.55 27.60 39.31
C ASP A 451 -14.73 26.45 39.94
N GLU A 452 -15.16 25.95 41.07
CA GLU A 452 -14.55 24.80 41.76
C GLU A 452 -14.90 23.46 41.06
N TRP A 453 -16.15 23.30 40.58
CA TRP A 453 -16.65 22.02 40.07
C TRP A 453 -16.54 21.86 38.55
N VAL A 454 -16.55 22.96 37.81
CA VAL A 454 -16.44 22.93 36.35
C VAL A 454 -15.01 23.25 35.91
N ARG A 455 -14.17 22.24 35.94
CA ARG A 455 -12.76 22.33 35.59
C ARG A 455 -12.47 21.38 34.45
N PRO A 456 -12.42 21.89 33.17
CA PRO A 456 -12.24 21.05 31.98
C PRO A 456 -11.00 20.17 32.03
N GLU A 457 -9.91 20.64 32.66
CA GLU A 457 -8.66 19.90 32.86
C GLU A 457 -8.82 18.64 33.73
N GLU A 458 -9.83 18.58 34.58
CA GLU A 458 -10.16 17.42 35.42
C GLU A 458 -11.15 16.47 34.77
N MET A 459 -11.73 16.85 33.60
CA MET A 459 -12.72 16.06 32.87
C MET A 459 -12.07 15.13 31.83
N VAL A 460 -10.76 15.24 31.56
CA VAL A 460 -10.04 14.50 30.50
C VAL A 460 -9.52 13.14 30.96
N GLY A 461 -9.89 12.68 32.14
CA GLY A 461 -9.40 11.43 32.73
C GLY A 461 -7.96 11.55 33.26
N SER A 462 -7.52 10.53 33.98
CA SER A 462 -6.12 10.46 34.42
C SER A 462 -5.26 10.16 33.19
N MET A 463 -4.39 11.09 32.81
CA MET A 463 -3.37 10.82 31.82
C MET A 463 -2.44 9.73 32.38
N ARG A 464 -2.64 8.50 31.99
CA ARG A 464 -1.64 7.45 32.22
C ARG A 464 -0.45 7.76 31.31
N LYS A 465 0.66 8.07 31.96
CA LYS A 465 1.97 8.18 31.36
C LYS A 465 2.34 6.86 30.68
#